data_d152442d97ea1fd8cff7e59ff70b6405
#
_entry.id   d152442d97ea1fd8cff7e59ff70b6405
#
_cell.length_a   1.000
_cell.length_b   1.000
_cell.length_c   1.000
_cell.angle_alpha   90.00
_cell.angle_beta   90.00
_cell.angle_gamma   90.00
#
_symmetry.space_group_name_H-M   'P 1'
#
loop_
_entity.id
_entity.type
_entity.pdbx_description
1 polymer ?
#
loop_
_entity_poly.entity_id
_entity_poly.type
_entity_poly.pdbx_seq_one_letter_code
_entity_poly.pdbx_strand_id
1 'polypeptide(L)'
;MPELDEFYMARALQLAERGLYTTEPNPRVGCVLVRDGQIIGEGWHRRAGEGHAEVEALASVKGSADGATAYVTLEPCSHQGKTGPCCDALIKAGVSRVVAAMQDPNPLVAGRGFKRMQEAGVEVAFGVLQEQARALNPGFIKRMETGLPYVRIKLAMSVDGRTAMDSGESQWITGPAARSDVQKLRARSSAVVTGVGTVLHDDPSMTLRAEQLGLTSCKYVSADDVVSRQPLRVVLDSEFKTPATANIVNLPGSTWVVGAQELPSQNIGNAELKSLPGDDGKIDLQALLKMLAKAECNEVLVEAGAVLSGAFLQAGLVDELVIYMPRNCLVA
;
A
#
# COMPACT_ATOMS: atom_id res chain seq x y z
N MET A 1 -31.31 -10.83 -2.21
CA MET A 1 -31.83 -9.58 -1.61
C MET A 1 -30.65 -8.62 -1.50
N PRO A 2 -30.60 -7.51 -2.27
CA PRO A 2 -29.41 -6.64 -2.35
C PRO A 2 -28.92 -6.10 -1.01
N GLU A 3 -29.82 -5.69 -0.14
CA GLU A 3 -29.48 -5.11 1.17
C GLU A 3 -28.71 -6.08 2.11
N LEU A 4 -28.98 -7.38 2.04
CA LEU A 4 -28.25 -8.37 2.82
C LEU A 4 -26.84 -8.63 2.24
N ASP A 5 -26.71 -8.62 0.91
CA ASP A 5 -25.40 -8.76 0.27
C ASP A 5 -24.50 -7.58 0.61
N GLU A 6 -25.03 -6.35 0.63
CA GLU A 6 -24.29 -5.15 1.07
C GLU A 6 -23.88 -5.22 2.55
N PHE A 7 -24.75 -5.69 3.42
CA PHE A 7 -24.45 -5.84 4.86
C PHE A 7 -23.25 -6.78 5.10
N TYR A 8 -23.26 -7.98 4.48
CA TYR A 8 -22.16 -8.92 4.65
C TYR A 8 -20.89 -8.49 3.91
N MET A 9 -21.02 -7.83 2.77
CA MET A 9 -19.88 -7.27 2.05
C MET A 9 -19.23 -6.13 2.83
N ALA A 10 -20.02 -5.25 3.47
CA ALA A 10 -19.49 -4.21 4.36
C ALA A 10 -18.69 -4.84 5.51
N ARG A 11 -19.16 -5.98 6.06
CA ARG A 11 -18.39 -6.71 7.07
C ARG A 11 -17.09 -7.29 6.51
N ALA A 12 -17.10 -7.83 5.29
CA ALA A 12 -15.88 -8.32 4.63
C ALA A 12 -14.86 -7.18 4.40
N LEU A 13 -15.33 -5.99 4.01
CA LEU A 13 -14.49 -4.79 3.88
C LEU A 13 -13.83 -4.39 5.22
N GLN A 14 -14.58 -4.37 6.33
CA GLN A 14 -14.02 -4.12 7.66
C GLN A 14 -12.96 -5.14 8.07
N LEU A 15 -13.09 -6.39 7.65
CA LEU A 15 -12.07 -7.41 7.87
C LEU A 15 -10.83 -7.13 7.03
N ALA A 16 -11.00 -6.76 5.76
CA ALA A 16 -9.90 -6.43 4.85
C ALA A 16 -9.06 -5.25 5.34
N GLU A 17 -9.67 -4.23 5.96
CA GLU A 17 -8.97 -3.09 6.56
C GLU A 17 -7.94 -3.49 7.62
N ARG A 18 -8.12 -4.63 8.29
CA ARG A 18 -7.17 -5.15 9.28
C ARG A 18 -5.79 -5.48 8.69
N GLY A 19 -5.73 -5.74 7.38
CA GLY A 19 -4.50 -5.99 6.63
C GLY A 19 -3.79 -4.72 6.13
N LEU A 20 -4.26 -3.51 6.49
CA LEU A 20 -3.82 -2.24 5.91
C LEU A 20 -2.30 -2.03 5.89
N TYR A 21 -1.60 -2.52 6.91
CA TYR A 21 -0.16 -2.29 7.09
C TYR A 21 0.73 -3.51 6.85
N THR A 22 0.14 -4.69 6.58
CA THR A 22 0.89 -5.95 6.63
C THR A 22 0.83 -6.78 5.36
N THR A 23 -0.15 -6.54 4.48
CA THR A 23 -0.38 -7.40 3.31
C THR A 23 0.54 -7.12 2.11
N GLU A 24 1.20 -5.95 2.05
CA GLU A 24 2.08 -5.62 0.92
C GLU A 24 3.04 -6.75 0.54
N PRO A 25 3.20 -7.07 -0.77
CA PRO A 25 2.60 -6.43 -1.95
C PRO A 25 1.21 -6.94 -2.35
N ASN A 26 0.61 -7.82 -1.55
CA ASN A 26 -0.71 -8.40 -1.82
C ASN A 26 -1.84 -7.40 -1.51
N PRO A 27 -3.01 -7.53 -2.17
CA PRO A 27 -4.17 -6.72 -1.84
C PRO A 27 -4.73 -7.06 -0.46
N ARG A 28 -5.40 -6.09 0.13
CA ARG A 28 -6.17 -6.25 1.38
C ARG A 28 -7.49 -6.91 1.03
N VAL A 29 -7.71 -8.12 1.53
CA VAL A 29 -8.90 -8.92 1.23
C VAL A 29 -9.52 -9.40 2.53
N GLY A 30 -10.85 -9.37 2.57
CA GLY A 30 -11.67 -9.94 3.64
C GLY A 30 -12.70 -10.89 3.08
N CYS A 31 -13.07 -11.88 3.88
CA CYS A 31 -14.05 -12.89 3.54
C CYS A 31 -15.00 -13.16 4.71
N VAL A 32 -16.30 -13.26 4.42
CA VAL A 32 -17.35 -13.64 5.37
C VAL A 32 -18.12 -14.81 4.79
N LEU A 33 -18.27 -15.87 5.55
CA LEU A 33 -19.09 -17.03 5.21
C LEU A 33 -20.43 -16.97 5.96
N VAL A 34 -21.52 -17.06 5.22
CA VAL A 34 -22.88 -16.94 5.76
C VAL A 34 -23.71 -18.16 5.39
N ARG A 35 -24.46 -18.69 6.34
CA ARG A 35 -25.47 -19.75 6.12
C ARG A 35 -26.69 -19.45 6.98
N ASP A 36 -27.89 -19.60 6.40
CA ASP A 36 -29.17 -19.34 7.06
C ASP A 36 -29.24 -17.94 7.71
N GLY A 37 -28.66 -16.93 7.05
CA GLY A 37 -28.62 -15.55 7.54
C GLY A 37 -27.66 -15.31 8.70
N GLN A 38 -26.83 -16.29 9.07
CA GLN A 38 -25.85 -16.17 10.16
C GLN A 38 -24.42 -16.26 9.62
N ILE A 39 -23.53 -15.42 10.17
CA ILE A 39 -22.09 -15.51 9.90
C ILE A 39 -21.55 -16.76 10.61
N ILE A 40 -21.01 -17.71 9.82
CA ILE A 40 -20.43 -18.96 10.31
C ILE A 40 -18.90 -18.94 10.27
N GLY A 41 -18.29 -18.01 9.52
CA GLY A 41 -16.84 -17.87 9.45
C GLY A 41 -16.42 -16.48 8.93
N GLU A 42 -15.29 -16.00 9.39
CA GLU A 42 -14.70 -14.73 9.02
C GLU A 42 -13.18 -14.86 8.85
N GLY A 43 -12.63 -14.18 7.85
CA GLY A 43 -11.19 -14.17 7.62
C GLY A 43 -10.74 -12.92 6.88
N TRP A 44 -9.47 -12.62 6.98
CA TRP A 44 -8.82 -11.58 6.18
C TRP A 44 -7.39 -11.99 5.86
N HIS A 45 -6.85 -11.49 4.75
CA HIS A 45 -5.45 -11.68 4.44
C HIS A 45 -4.59 -10.89 5.43
N ARG A 46 -3.79 -11.57 6.24
CA ARG A 46 -3.03 -10.95 7.34
C ARG A 46 -1.68 -10.44 6.89
N ARG A 47 -0.95 -11.24 6.12
CA ARG A 47 0.42 -10.93 5.67
C ARG A 47 0.74 -11.67 4.38
N ALA A 48 1.54 -11.03 3.51
CA ALA A 48 2.05 -11.67 2.30
C ALA A 48 2.75 -13.00 2.62
N GLY A 49 2.31 -14.07 1.93
CA GLY A 49 2.83 -15.44 2.13
C GLY A 49 2.03 -16.29 3.13
N GLU A 50 1.10 -15.72 3.87
CA GLU A 50 0.13 -16.42 4.72
C GLU A 50 -1.16 -16.75 3.96
N GLY A 51 -2.13 -17.39 4.63
CA GLY A 51 -3.42 -17.74 4.06
C GLY A 51 -4.19 -16.53 3.51
N HIS A 52 -4.87 -16.74 2.39
CA HIS A 52 -5.78 -15.73 1.87
C HIS A 52 -7.06 -15.65 2.71
N ALA A 53 -7.84 -14.58 2.57
CA ALA A 53 -9.02 -14.30 3.37
C ALA A 53 -10.04 -15.46 3.35
N GLU A 54 -10.24 -16.10 2.21
CA GLU A 54 -11.15 -17.22 2.03
C GLU A 54 -10.71 -18.45 2.84
N VAL A 55 -9.40 -18.74 2.80
CA VAL A 55 -8.81 -19.86 3.56
C VAL A 55 -8.93 -19.62 5.07
N GLU A 56 -8.64 -18.38 5.52
CA GLU A 56 -8.79 -17.98 6.92
C GLU A 56 -10.26 -18.02 7.37
N ALA A 57 -11.20 -17.59 6.50
CA ALA A 57 -12.63 -17.67 6.78
C ALA A 57 -13.10 -19.12 6.90
N LEU A 58 -12.70 -20.00 5.98
CA LEU A 58 -13.01 -21.43 6.03
C LEU A 58 -12.44 -22.08 7.29
N ALA A 59 -11.21 -21.75 7.67
CA ALA A 59 -10.56 -22.28 8.87
C ALA A 59 -11.25 -21.84 10.17
N SER A 60 -11.96 -20.72 10.16
CA SER A 60 -12.71 -20.20 11.31
C SER A 60 -14.09 -20.86 11.52
N VAL A 61 -14.59 -21.61 10.53
CA VAL A 61 -15.91 -22.26 10.58
C VAL A 61 -15.88 -23.40 11.59
N LYS A 62 -16.85 -23.39 12.51
CA LYS A 62 -17.09 -24.53 13.40
C LYS A 62 -18.07 -25.50 12.71
N GLY A 63 -17.55 -26.57 12.12
CA GLY A 63 -18.32 -27.56 11.39
C GLY A 63 -18.14 -27.45 9.86
N SER A 64 -19.24 -27.46 9.09
CA SER A 64 -19.21 -27.45 7.62
C SER A 64 -19.56 -26.08 7.05
N ALA A 65 -18.92 -25.69 5.94
CA ALA A 65 -19.31 -24.54 5.11
C ALA A 65 -20.24 -24.92 3.95
N ASP A 66 -20.70 -26.19 3.90
CA ASP A 66 -21.60 -26.70 2.85
C ASP A 66 -22.87 -25.85 2.77
N GLY A 67 -23.27 -25.48 1.55
CA GLY A 67 -24.43 -24.63 1.28
C GLY A 67 -24.25 -23.14 1.66
N ALA A 68 -23.11 -22.73 2.17
CA ALA A 68 -22.88 -21.33 2.56
C ALA A 68 -22.75 -20.38 1.37
N THR A 69 -22.97 -19.08 1.61
CA THR A 69 -22.59 -17.97 0.72
C THR A 69 -21.29 -17.35 1.23
N ALA A 70 -20.31 -17.17 0.35
CA ALA A 70 -19.07 -16.46 0.64
C ALA A 70 -19.12 -15.03 0.09
N TYR A 71 -18.91 -14.04 0.94
CA TYR A 71 -18.74 -12.62 0.59
C TYR A 71 -17.28 -12.28 0.64
N VAL A 72 -16.69 -11.92 -0.50
CA VAL A 72 -15.24 -11.66 -0.63
C VAL A 72 -15.01 -10.30 -1.28
N THR A 73 -14.11 -9.52 -0.74
CA THR A 73 -13.87 -8.15 -1.25
C THR A 73 -13.14 -8.09 -2.59
N LEU A 74 -12.60 -9.22 -3.07
CA LEU A 74 -11.94 -9.36 -4.37
C LEU A 74 -12.25 -10.74 -4.94
N GLU A 75 -12.18 -10.92 -6.27
CA GLU A 75 -12.32 -12.21 -6.95
C GLU A 75 -11.41 -13.27 -6.31
N PRO A 76 -11.92 -14.45 -5.89
CA PRO A 76 -11.11 -15.54 -5.39
C PRO A 76 -10.09 -16.02 -6.43
N CYS A 77 -8.83 -16.10 -6.04
CA CYS A 77 -7.74 -16.46 -6.95
C CYS A 77 -7.90 -17.86 -7.54
N SER A 78 -7.51 -18.02 -8.83
CA SER A 78 -7.55 -19.27 -9.58
C SER A 78 -6.17 -19.85 -9.92
N HIS A 79 -5.09 -19.13 -9.60
CA HIS A 79 -3.72 -19.59 -9.87
C HIS A 79 -3.11 -20.26 -8.64
N GLN A 80 -2.17 -21.18 -8.89
CA GLN A 80 -1.40 -21.82 -7.83
C GLN A 80 -0.31 -20.86 -7.36
N GLY A 81 -0.46 -20.32 -6.16
CA GLY A 81 0.56 -19.55 -5.47
C GLY A 81 1.32 -20.42 -4.44
N LYS A 82 1.71 -19.82 -3.33
CA LYS A 82 2.25 -20.56 -2.17
C LYS A 82 1.21 -21.46 -1.50
N THR A 83 -0.05 -21.09 -1.59
CA THR A 83 -1.23 -21.88 -1.22
C THR A 83 -2.01 -22.22 -2.48
N GLY A 84 -2.84 -23.28 -2.44
CA GLY A 84 -3.71 -23.62 -3.57
C GLY A 84 -4.72 -22.51 -3.88
N PRO A 85 -5.38 -22.55 -5.07
CA PRO A 85 -6.35 -21.52 -5.48
C PRO A 85 -7.52 -21.41 -4.49
N CYS A 86 -7.89 -20.17 -4.13
CA CYS A 86 -9.01 -19.93 -3.21
C CYS A 86 -10.35 -20.38 -3.78
N CYS A 87 -10.55 -20.26 -5.10
CA CYS A 87 -11.75 -20.81 -5.76
C CYS A 87 -11.90 -22.32 -5.50
N ASP A 88 -10.81 -23.11 -5.54
CA ASP A 88 -10.85 -24.54 -5.25
C ASP A 88 -11.15 -24.84 -3.79
N ALA A 89 -10.62 -24.04 -2.89
CA ALA A 89 -10.91 -24.19 -1.46
C ALA A 89 -12.40 -23.97 -1.16
N LEU A 90 -13.02 -22.95 -1.77
CA LEU A 90 -14.45 -22.66 -1.64
C LEU A 90 -15.32 -23.76 -2.27
N ILE A 91 -14.97 -24.22 -3.47
CA ILE A 91 -15.68 -25.34 -4.15
C ILE A 91 -15.61 -26.61 -3.29
N LYS A 92 -14.41 -26.98 -2.83
CA LYS A 92 -14.19 -28.17 -2.00
C LYS A 92 -14.95 -28.12 -0.67
N ALA A 93 -15.14 -26.91 -0.12
CA ALA A 93 -15.89 -26.69 1.11
C ALA A 93 -17.41 -26.73 0.92
N GLY A 94 -17.92 -26.91 -0.31
CA GLY A 94 -19.35 -26.98 -0.63
C GLY A 94 -20.05 -25.62 -0.61
N VAL A 95 -19.31 -24.51 -0.77
CA VAL A 95 -19.92 -23.17 -0.86
C VAL A 95 -20.83 -23.12 -2.08
N SER A 96 -22.10 -22.74 -1.89
CA SER A 96 -23.11 -22.73 -2.95
C SER A 96 -23.18 -21.43 -3.73
N ARG A 97 -22.76 -20.32 -3.12
CA ARG A 97 -22.80 -18.98 -3.72
C ARG A 97 -21.57 -18.17 -3.32
N VAL A 98 -21.02 -17.40 -4.26
CA VAL A 98 -19.96 -16.41 -4.02
C VAL A 98 -20.42 -15.04 -4.48
N VAL A 99 -20.33 -14.07 -3.60
CA VAL A 99 -20.55 -12.65 -3.88
C VAL A 99 -19.21 -11.92 -3.73
N ALA A 100 -18.67 -11.40 -4.83
CA ALA A 100 -17.44 -10.62 -4.79
C ALA A 100 -17.73 -9.11 -4.89
N ALA A 101 -16.96 -8.28 -4.20
CA ALA A 101 -17.09 -6.84 -4.37
C ALA A 101 -16.63 -6.40 -5.77
N MET A 102 -15.54 -6.97 -6.27
CA MET A 102 -15.01 -6.65 -7.59
C MET A 102 -14.27 -7.84 -8.21
N GLN A 103 -14.13 -7.80 -9.52
CA GLN A 103 -13.25 -8.68 -10.28
C GLN A 103 -11.78 -8.31 -10.02
N ASP A 104 -10.87 -9.29 -10.12
CA ASP A 104 -9.44 -9.02 -10.01
C ASP A 104 -8.99 -8.09 -11.15
N PRO A 105 -8.34 -6.95 -10.86
CA PRO A 105 -7.87 -6.01 -11.88
C PRO A 105 -6.67 -6.56 -12.70
N ASN A 106 -6.04 -7.65 -12.25
CA ASN A 106 -4.94 -8.26 -13.00
C ASN A 106 -5.49 -8.97 -14.25
N PRO A 107 -5.15 -8.52 -15.48
CA PRO A 107 -5.67 -9.11 -16.73
C PRO A 107 -5.36 -10.60 -16.90
N LEU A 108 -4.30 -11.09 -16.21
CA LEU A 108 -3.91 -12.49 -16.24
C LEU A 108 -4.79 -13.39 -15.36
N VAL A 109 -5.60 -12.80 -14.48
CA VAL A 109 -6.43 -13.50 -13.48
C VAL A 109 -7.91 -13.21 -13.68
N ALA A 110 -8.24 -12.00 -14.11
CA ALA A 110 -9.58 -11.45 -14.23
C ALA A 110 -10.62 -12.44 -14.81
N GLY A 111 -11.66 -12.75 -14.05
CA GLY A 111 -12.77 -13.63 -14.44
C GLY A 111 -12.49 -15.13 -14.42
N ARG A 112 -11.23 -15.56 -14.25
CA ARG A 112 -10.88 -16.99 -14.26
C ARG A 112 -11.37 -17.72 -13.02
N GLY A 113 -11.30 -17.07 -11.84
CA GLY A 113 -11.85 -17.59 -10.59
C GLY A 113 -13.35 -17.74 -10.66
N PHE A 114 -14.04 -16.72 -11.15
CA PHE A 114 -15.50 -16.74 -11.35
C PHE A 114 -15.93 -17.86 -12.29
N LYS A 115 -15.30 -17.94 -13.47
CA LYS A 115 -15.60 -18.99 -14.45
C LYS A 115 -15.42 -20.40 -13.85
N ARG A 116 -14.31 -20.64 -13.14
CA ARG A 116 -14.03 -21.94 -12.52
C ARG A 116 -15.06 -22.32 -11.46
N MET A 117 -15.51 -21.37 -10.65
CA MET A 117 -16.56 -21.60 -9.65
C MET A 117 -17.91 -21.87 -10.32
N GLN A 118 -18.29 -21.14 -11.37
CA GLN A 118 -19.51 -21.36 -12.15
C GLN A 118 -19.52 -22.73 -12.82
N GLU A 119 -18.40 -23.17 -13.40
CA GLU A 119 -18.26 -24.52 -14.00
C GLU A 119 -18.42 -25.64 -12.96
N ALA A 120 -18.10 -25.35 -11.68
CA ALA A 120 -18.31 -26.27 -10.56
C ALA A 120 -19.73 -26.17 -9.95
N GLY A 121 -20.63 -25.37 -10.52
CA GLY A 121 -22.03 -25.23 -10.06
C GLY A 121 -22.23 -24.20 -8.94
N VAL A 122 -21.22 -23.38 -8.61
CA VAL A 122 -21.35 -22.30 -7.64
C VAL A 122 -21.99 -21.08 -8.28
N GLU A 123 -23.04 -20.52 -7.66
CA GLU A 123 -23.61 -19.24 -8.09
C GLU A 123 -22.63 -18.11 -7.83
N VAL A 124 -22.36 -17.25 -8.82
CA VAL A 124 -21.41 -16.13 -8.72
C VAL A 124 -22.10 -14.81 -9.04
N ALA A 125 -22.01 -13.87 -8.11
CA ALA A 125 -22.38 -12.46 -8.28
C ALA A 125 -21.19 -11.56 -7.93
N PHE A 126 -21.11 -10.37 -8.53
CA PHE A 126 -20.08 -9.39 -8.19
C PHE A 126 -20.57 -7.95 -8.41
N GLY A 127 -19.82 -6.96 -7.92
CA GLY A 127 -20.14 -5.53 -8.01
C GLY A 127 -20.75 -4.95 -6.74
N VAL A 128 -20.88 -5.73 -5.67
CA VAL A 128 -21.45 -5.26 -4.39
C VAL A 128 -20.42 -4.46 -3.62
N LEU A 129 -20.69 -3.17 -3.36
CA LEU A 129 -19.78 -2.20 -2.72
C LEU A 129 -18.41 -2.11 -3.44
N GLN A 130 -18.44 -2.15 -4.77
CA GLN A 130 -17.23 -2.16 -5.61
C GLN A 130 -16.33 -0.93 -5.36
N GLU A 131 -16.92 0.27 -5.26
CA GLU A 131 -16.15 1.50 -5.04
C GLU A 131 -15.39 1.48 -3.71
N GLN A 132 -16.02 0.95 -2.66
CA GLN A 132 -15.37 0.81 -1.35
C GLN A 132 -14.22 -0.21 -1.40
N ALA A 133 -14.39 -1.31 -2.12
CA ALA A 133 -13.33 -2.30 -2.32
C ALA A 133 -12.16 -1.73 -3.13
N ARG A 134 -12.45 -0.93 -4.17
CA ARG A 134 -11.41 -0.20 -4.94
C ARG A 134 -10.67 0.80 -4.07
N ALA A 135 -11.39 1.59 -3.25
CA ALA A 135 -10.81 2.57 -2.34
C ALA A 135 -9.88 1.95 -1.28
N LEU A 136 -10.11 0.70 -0.91
CA LEU A 136 -9.26 -0.04 0.03
C LEU A 136 -7.91 -0.43 -0.59
N ASN A 137 -7.85 -0.67 -1.90
CA ASN A 137 -6.69 -1.18 -2.62
C ASN A 137 -6.22 -0.28 -3.79
N PRO A 138 -6.15 1.06 -3.64
CA PRO A 138 -5.91 1.95 -4.78
C PRO A 138 -4.58 1.66 -5.49
N GLY A 139 -3.54 1.36 -4.72
CA GLY A 139 -2.20 1.09 -5.26
C GLY A 139 -2.12 -0.24 -6.00
N PHE A 140 -2.65 -1.32 -5.42
CA PHE A 140 -2.69 -2.62 -6.09
C PHE A 140 -3.46 -2.52 -7.41
N ILE A 141 -4.64 -1.90 -7.39
CA ILE A 141 -5.48 -1.75 -8.57
C ILE A 141 -4.78 -0.93 -9.64
N LYS A 142 -4.26 0.24 -9.29
CA LYS A 142 -3.54 1.10 -10.26
C LYS A 142 -2.34 0.37 -10.87
N ARG A 143 -1.55 -0.35 -10.05
CA ARG A 143 -0.41 -1.12 -10.57
C ARG A 143 -0.84 -2.20 -11.55
N MET A 144 -1.94 -2.92 -11.28
CA MET A 144 -2.45 -3.95 -12.20
C MET A 144 -3.04 -3.36 -13.48
N GLU A 145 -3.77 -2.26 -13.39
CA GLU A 145 -4.43 -1.64 -14.54
C GLU A 145 -3.48 -0.82 -15.42
N THR A 146 -2.46 -0.16 -14.83
CA THR A 146 -1.63 0.82 -15.55
C THR A 146 -0.13 0.50 -15.57
N GLY A 147 0.33 -0.45 -14.76
CA GLY A 147 1.75 -0.73 -14.57
C GLY A 147 2.50 0.34 -13.75
N LEU A 148 1.79 1.24 -13.07
CA LEU A 148 2.35 2.30 -12.22
C LEU A 148 1.82 2.20 -10.79
N PRO A 149 2.61 2.55 -9.75
CA PRO A 149 2.14 2.61 -8.38
C PRO A 149 1.21 3.82 -8.15
N TYR A 150 0.44 3.79 -7.08
CA TYR A 150 -0.31 4.94 -6.58
C TYR A 150 0.64 5.89 -5.86
N VAL A 151 0.70 7.14 -6.30
CA VAL A 151 1.63 8.15 -5.78
C VAL A 151 0.91 9.13 -4.87
N ARG A 152 1.32 9.15 -3.62
CA ARG A 152 0.86 10.10 -2.60
C ARG A 152 1.98 11.06 -2.28
N ILE A 153 1.72 12.37 -2.38
CA ILE A 153 2.63 13.41 -1.86
C ILE A 153 2.17 13.85 -0.49
N LYS A 154 3.08 13.86 0.48
CA LYS A 154 2.84 14.46 1.78
C LYS A 154 3.58 15.79 1.88
N LEU A 155 2.84 16.86 2.15
CA LEU A 155 3.40 18.18 2.44
C LEU A 155 3.04 18.63 3.86
N ALA A 156 3.94 19.36 4.49
CA ALA A 156 3.66 20.16 5.68
C ALA A 156 3.83 21.63 5.29
N MET A 157 2.79 22.43 5.45
CA MET A 157 2.82 23.85 5.10
C MET A 157 2.00 24.65 6.11
N SER A 158 2.36 25.91 6.27
CA SER A 158 1.55 26.88 7.02
C SER A 158 0.26 27.24 6.26
N VAL A 159 -0.65 27.95 6.93
CA VAL A 159 -1.95 28.37 6.34
C VAL A 159 -1.72 29.29 5.11
N ASP A 160 -0.62 30.04 5.10
CA ASP A 160 -0.20 30.90 3.97
C ASP A 160 0.61 30.14 2.89
N GLY A 161 0.69 28.80 2.96
CA GLY A 161 1.31 27.96 1.93
C GLY A 161 2.82 27.81 2.01
N ARG A 162 3.48 28.26 3.07
CA ARG A 162 4.94 28.15 3.23
C ARG A 162 5.33 26.78 3.81
N THR A 163 6.37 26.16 3.26
CA THR A 163 6.92 24.87 3.71
C THR A 163 8.14 25.03 4.63
N ALA A 164 8.69 26.25 4.74
CA ALA A 164 9.77 26.64 5.63
C ALA A 164 9.69 28.13 5.96
N MET A 165 10.39 28.58 7.00
CA MET A 165 10.61 30.01 7.29
C MET A 165 11.61 30.59 6.28
N ASP A 166 11.70 31.92 6.20
CA ASP A 166 12.69 32.60 5.34
C ASP A 166 14.13 32.27 5.76
N SER A 167 14.35 31.88 7.02
CA SER A 167 15.61 31.33 7.54
C SER A 167 15.97 29.93 7.01
N GLY A 168 15.04 29.24 6.33
CA GLY A 168 15.15 27.84 5.93
C GLY A 168 14.74 26.85 7.02
N GLU A 169 14.39 27.32 8.22
CA GLU A 169 13.94 26.45 9.33
C GLU A 169 12.56 25.85 9.00
N SER A 170 12.48 24.51 8.97
CA SER A 170 11.25 23.75 8.64
C SER A 170 10.73 22.88 9.82
N GLN A 171 11.47 22.84 10.92
CA GLN A 171 11.12 22.03 12.11
C GLN A 171 10.50 22.95 13.18
N TRP A 172 9.39 22.67 13.77
CA TRP A 172 8.36 21.62 13.66
C TRP A 172 7.05 22.27 13.22
N ILE A 173 6.73 22.24 11.94
CA ILE A 173 5.48 22.80 11.41
C ILE A 173 4.29 22.00 11.96
N THR A 174 4.48 20.71 12.31
CA THR A 174 3.40 19.81 12.69
C THR A 174 3.59 19.20 14.08
N GLY A 175 2.48 19.04 14.83
CA GLY A 175 2.47 18.44 16.16
C GLY A 175 2.63 16.91 16.18
N PRO A 176 2.67 16.30 17.41
CA PRO A 176 2.86 14.84 17.58
C PRO A 176 1.80 13.99 16.85
N ALA A 177 0.54 14.42 16.82
CA ALA A 177 -0.55 13.72 16.14
C ALA A 177 -0.29 13.60 14.62
N ALA A 178 0.14 14.70 13.98
CA ALA A 178 0.48 14.68 12.56
C ALA A 178 1.70 13.78 12.29
N ARG A 179 2.70 13.78 13.16
CA ARG A 179 3.85 12.88 13.03
C ARG A 179 3.46 11.41 13.15
N SER A 180 2.53 11.07 14.06
CA SER A 180 1.97 9.72 14.15
C SER A 180 1.22 9.33 12.88
N ASP A 181 0.46 10.25 12.30
CA ASP A 181 -0.25 10.01 11.06
C ASP A 181 0.69 9.80 9.86
N VAL A 182 1.79 10.58 9.78
CA VAL A 182 2.86 10.35 8.79
C VAL A 182 3.48 8.96 8.94
N GLN A 183 3.68 8.45 10.16
CA GLN A 183 4.15 7.08 10.37
C GLN A 183 3.16 6.04 9.81
N LYS A 184 1.85 6.29 9.93
CA LYS A 184 0.81 5.42 9.33
C LYS A 184 0.81 5.51 7.81
N LEU A 185 1.06 6.69 7.22
CA LEU A 185 1.24 6.84 5.77
C LEU A 185 2.45 6.05 5.28
N ARG A 186 3.58 6.11 5.98
CA ARG A 186 4.76 5.28 5.67
C ARG A 186 4.45 3.79 5.79
N ALA A 187 3.76 3.38 6.87
CA ALA A 187 3.45 1.98 7.14
C ALA A 187 2.59 1.33 6.05
N ARG A 188 1.65 2.08 5.47
CA ARG A 188 0.81 1.58 4.36
C ARG A 188 1.51 1.64 2.99
N SER A 189 2.63 2.35 2.87
CA SER A 189 3.35 2.54 1.61
C SER A 189 4.38 1.44 1.37
N SER A 190 4.55 1.07 0.10
CA SER A 190 5.60 0.14 -0.34
C SER A 190 6.96 0.82 -0.38
N ALA A 191 6.98 2.10 -0.79
CA ALA A 191 8.18 2.91 -0.85
C ALA A 191 7.96 4.33 -0.33
N VAL A 192 9.02 4.92 0.25
CA VAL A 192 9.09 6.34 0.63
C VAL A 192 10.17 7.00 -0.21
N VAL A 193 9.80 8.03 -0.96
CA VAL A 193 10.68 8.77 -1.88
C VAL A 193 11.00 10.13 -1.30
N THR A 194 12.28 10.50 -1.30
CA THR A 194 12.74 11.84 -0.93
C THR A 194 13.80 12.34 -1.90
N GLY A 195 14.17 13.62 -1.82
CA GLY A 195 15.24 14.20 -2.61
C GLY A 195 16.53 14.36 -1.81
N VAL A 196 17.66 14.41 -2.50
CA VAL A 196 18.98 14.61 -1.88
C VAL A 196 19.05 15.90 -1.05
N GLY A 197 18.33 16.95 -1.43
CA GLY A 197 18.26 18.19 -0.64
C GLY A 197 17.74 17.94 0.78
N THR A 198 16.71 17.12 0.96
CA THR A 198 16.22 16.72 2.28
C THR A 198 17.27 15.90 3.05
N VAL A 199 17.99 15.01 2.36
CA VAL A 199 19.04 14.20 3.00
C VAL A 199 20.19 15.08 3.50
N LEU A 200 20.64 16.03 2.68
CA LEU A 200 21.75 16.93 3.03
C LEU A 200 21.41 17.92 4.16
N HIS A 201 20.13 18.33 4.23
CA HIS A 201 19.70 19.32 5.21
C HIS A 201 19.28 18.70 6.54
N ASP A 202 18.50 17.61 6.51
CA ASP A 202 17.80 17.05 7.68
C ASP A 202 18.40 15.72 8.17
N ASP A 203 19.25 15.04 7.38
CA ASP A 203 19.74 13.68 7.60
C ASP A 203 18.66 12.71 8.12
N PRO A 204 17.55 12.55 7.37
CA PRO A 204 16.37 11.83 7.85
C PRO A 204 16.59 10.31 7.85
N SER A 205 15.92 9.63 8.77
CA SER A 205 15.91 8.15 8.80
C SER A 205 14.89 7.54 7.82
N MET A 206 13.75 8.18 7.61
CA MET A 206 12.59 7.69 6.83
C MET A 206 12.12 6.27 7.21
N THR A 207 12.42 5.83 8.43
CA THR A 207 12.04 4.52 8.96
C THR A 207 10.69 4.57 9.68
N LEU A 208 10.06 3.40 9.82
CA LEU A 208 8.94 3.21 10.73
C LEU A 208 9.45 3.08 12.16
N ARG A 209 8.69 3.66 13.11
CA ARG A 209 8.97 3.64 14.54
C ARG A 209 7.73 3.20 15.29
N ALA A 210 7.84 2.09 16.01
CA ALA A 210 6.71 1.46 16.71
C ALA A 210 6.00 2.42 17.68
N GLU A 211 6.77 3.18 18.45
CA GLU A 211 6.27 4.15 19.44
C GLU A 211 5.51 5.32 18.83
N GLN A 212 5.70 5.59 17.55
CA GLN A 212 5.05 6.70 16.84
C GLN A 212 3.82 6.29 16.03
N LEU A 213 3.58 4.98 15.82
CA LEU A 213 2.45 4.49 15.03
C LEU A 213 1.09 4.71 15.69
N GLY A 214 1.05 4.83 17.02
CA GLY A 214 -0.20 5.03 17.76
C GLY A 214 -1.18 3.84 17.63
N LEU A 215 -0.67 2.61 17.43
CA LEU A 215 -1.46 1.38 17.28
C LEU A 215 -1.70 0.64 18.60
N THR A 216 -1.47 1.26 19.75
CA THR A 216 -1.56 0.64 21.08
C THR A 216 -2.93 0.04 21.39
N SER A 217 -3.99 0.50 20.75
CA SER A 217 -5.36 -0.03 20.90
C SER A 217 -5.80 -0.97 19.77
N CYS A 218 -4.95 -1.23 18.78
CA CYS A 218 -5.31 -2.12 17.69
C CYS A 218 -5.21 -3.58 18.13
N LYS A 219 -6.34 -4.30 18.07
CA LYS A 219 -6.43 -5.72 18.53
C LYS A 219 -5.89 -6.72 17.50
N TYR A 220 -5.65 -6.31 16.26
CA TYR A 220 -5.43 -7.22 15.13
C TYR A 220 -4.01 -7.18 14.56
N VAL A 221 -3.27 -6.11 14.84
CA VAL A 221 -1.89 -5.92 14.41
C VAL A 221 -1.13 -5.19 15.50
N SER A 222 0.06 -5.65 15.88
CA SER A 222 0.96 -4.94 16.78
C SER A 222 1.81 -3.92 16.02
N ALA A 223 2.31 -2.91 16.74
CA ALA A 223 3.26 -1.97 16.16
C ALA A 223 4.54 -2.68 15.69
N ASP A 224 4.99 -3.71 16.42
CA ASP A 224 6.17 -4.52 16.06
C ASP A 224 5.94 -5.30 14.75
N ASP A 225 4.74 -5.85 14.55
CA ASP A 225 4.39 -6.50 13.28
C ASP A 225 4.48 -5.54 12.11
N VAL A 226 4.02 -4.30 12.30
CA VAL A 226 4.06 -3.27 11.25
C VAL A 226 5.49 -2.84 10.94
N VAL A 227 6.32 -2.55 11.95
CA VAL A 227 7.70 -2.10 11.74
C VAL A 227 8.64 -3.21 11.26
N SER A 228 8.25 -4.48 11.38
CA SER A 228 9.01 -5.62 10.85
C SER A 228 9.19 -5.54 9.33
N ARG A 229 8.27 -4.84 8.62
CA ARG A 229 8.38 -4.48 7.21
C ARG A 229 8.66 -2.99 7.06
N GLN A 230 9.91 -2.62 6.86
CA GLN A 230 10.26 -1.25 6.50
C GLN A 230 9.90 -0.97 5.02
N PRO A 231 9.33 0.19 4.66
CA PRO A 231 9.17 0.58 3.27
C PRO A 231 10.54 0.73 2.59
N LEU A 232 10.58 0.48 1.28
CA LEU A 232 11.76 0.80 0.49
C LEU A 232 12.00 2.31 0.53
N ARG A 233 13.19 2.74 0.95
CA ARG A 233 13.58 4.16 0.90
C ARG A 233 14.21 4.47 -0.45
N VAL A 234 13.82 5.58 -1.06
CA VAL A 234 14.34 6.00 -2.35
C VAL A 234 14.80 7.45 -2.26
N VAL A 235 16.08 7.67 -2.50
CA VAL A 235 16.68 9.02 -2.57
C VAL A 235 16.87 9.39 -4.03
N LEU A 236 16.23 10.48 -4.48
CA LEU A 236 16.45 11.04 -5.81
C LEU A 236 17.61 12.03 -5.74
N ASP A 237 18.70 11.67 -6.39
CA ASP A 237 19.99 12.36 -6.30
C ASP A 237 20.68 12.33 -7.67
N SER A 238 20.34 13.29 -8.52
CA SER A 238 20.81 13.33 -9.92
C SER A 238 22.31 13.17 -10.10
N GLU A 239 23.12 13.57 -9.10
CA GLU A 239 24.58 13.64 -9.17
C GLU A 239 25.29 12.72 -8.16
N PHE A 240 24.54 11.86 -7.43
CA PHE A 240 25.05 10.96 -6.39
C PHE A 240 25.84 11.69 -5.27
N LYS A 241 25.28 12.81 -4.79
CA LYS A 241 25.84 13.64 -3.71
C LYS A 241 25.46 13.17 -2.30
N THR A 242 24.61 12.16 -2.19
CA THR A 242 24.18 11.58 -0.91
C THR A 242 25.40 11.12 -0.11
N PRO A 243 25.61 11.61 1.13
CA PRO A 243 26.75 11.19 1.93
C PRO A 243 26.68 9.71 2.27
N ALA A 244 27.80 9.00 2.14
CA ALA A 244 27.89 7.57 2.52
C ALA A 244 27.60 7.34 4.03
N THR A 245 27.69 8.38 4.85
CA THR A 245 27.42 8.36 6.29
C THR A 245 25.98 8.71 6.64
N ALA A 246 25.14 9.13 5.67
CA ALA A 246 23.76 9.54 5.92
C ALA A 246 22.92 8.42 6.56
N ASN A 247 22.04 8.78 7.50
CA ASN A 247 21.18 7.83 8.22
C ASN A 247 20.33 6.99 7.25
N ILE A 248 19.75 7.61 6.23
CA ILE A 248 18.83 6.95 5.30
C ILE A 248 19.46 5.78 4.54
N VAL A 249 20.77 5.79 4.30
CA VAL A 249 21.50 4.73 3.57
C VAL A 249 22.15 3.70 4.50
N ASN A 250 22.21 3.95 5.82
CA ASN A 250 22.91 3.07 6.78
C ASN A 250 21.96 2.37 7.77
N LEU A 251 20.76 2.91 8.01
CA LEU A 251 19.79 2.29 8.90
C LEU A 251 19.17 1.03 8.29
N PRO A 252 18.68 0.08 9.12
CA PRO A 252 18.06 -1.16 8.65
C PRO A 252 16.94 -0.94 7.63
N GLY A 253 16.80 -1.87 6.70
CA GLY A 253 15.87 -1.81 5.56
C GLY A 253 16.57 -1.46 4.24
N SER A 254 15.88 -1.65 3.13
CA SER A 254 16.41 -1.41 1.79
C SER A 254 16.37 0.07 1.42
N THR A 255 17.42 0.54 0.76
CA THR A 255 17.48 1.91 0.23
C THR A 255 18.02 1.90 -1.19
N TRP A 256 17.37 2.65 -2.08
CA TRP A 256 17.88 2.97 -3.41
C TRP A 256 18.33 4.43 -3.43
N VAL A 257 19.50 4.69 -4.02
CA VAL A 257 19.91 6.02 -4.45
C VAL A 257 19.85 6.05 -5.97
N VAL A 258 19.01 6.91 -6.50
CA VAL A 258 18.70 6.98 -7.93
C VAL A 258 19.28 8.26 -8.48
N GLY A 259 20.17 8.13 -9.46
CA GLY A 259 20.82 9.26 -10.14
C GLY A 259 20.39 9.43 -11.60
N ALA A 260 20.82 10.54 -12.20
CA ALA A 260 20.66 10.83 -13.62
C ALA A 260 21.98 10.66 -14.42
N GLN A 261 23.05 10.28 -13.74
CA GLN A 261 24.40 10.06 -14.31
C GLN A 261 24.76 8.58 -14.30
N GLU A 262 25.90 8.25 -14.89
CA GLU A 262 26.51 6.92 -14.75
C GLU A 262 26.73 6.58 -13.28
N LEU A 263 26.64 5.29 -12.96
CA LEU A 263 26.82 4.83 -11.59
C LEU A 263 28.23 5.16 -11.10
N PRO A 264 28.38 5.76 -9.91
CA PRO A 264 29.70 6.03 -9.34
C PRO A 264 30.42 4.71 -9.02
N SER A 265 31.75 4.74 -9.06
CA SER A 265 32.58 3.59 -8.69
C SER A 265 32.58 3.31 -7.18
N GLN A 266 32.16 4.28 -6.36
CA GLN A 266 32.11 4.16 -4.90
C GLN A 266 30.69 3.85 -4.42
N ASN A 267 30.60 3.05 -3.36
CA ASN A 267 29.32 2.78 -2.70
C ASN A 267 28.85 4.00 -1.90
N ILE A 268 27.54 4.18 -1.82
CA ILE A 268 26.90 5.17 -0.95
C ILE A 268 26.24 4.43 0.22
N GLY A 269 26.97 4.25 1.31
CA GLY A 269 26.54 3.47 2.45
C GLY A 269 26.15 2.04 2.02
N ASN A 270 24.98 1.58 2.52
CA ASN A 270 24.39 0.27 2.17
C ASN A 270 23.35 0.36 1.05
N ALA A 271 23.25 1.49 0.35
CA ALA A 271 22.24 1.68 -0.69
C ALA A 271 22.56 0.94 -1.99
N GLU A 272 21.52 0.46 -2.65
CA GLU A 272 21.60 0.02 -4.04
C GLU A 272 21.52 1.24 -4.97
N LEU A 273 22.49 1.40 -5.87
CA LEU A 273 22.56 2.52 -6.78
C LEU A 273 21.84 2.21 -8.09
N LYS A 274 21.05 3.16 -8.58
CA LYS A 274 20.31 3.07 -9.85
C LYS A 274 20.58 4.30 -10.70
N SER A 275 20.61 4.15 -12.01
CA SER A 275 20.72 5.27 -12.95
C SER A 275 19.47 5.32 -13.84
N LEU A 276 18.80 6.47 -13.84
CA LEU A 276 17.59 6.75 -14.61
C LEU A 276 17.67 8.15 -15.23
N PRO A 277 18.58 8.38 -16.22
CA PRO A 277 18.72 9.68 -16.84
C PRO A 277 17.48 10.08 -17.63
N GLY A 278 16.97 11.28 -17.39
CA GLY A 278 15.96 11.94 -18.22
C GLY A 278 16.61 12.89 -19.23
N ASP A 279 15.79 13.47 -20.11
CA ASP A 279 16.26 14.28 -21.25
C ASP A 279 16.94 15.60 -20.83
N ASP A 280 16.63 16.12 -19.65
CA ASP A 280 17.12 17.40 -19.10
C ASP A 280 18.26 17.26 -18.08
N GLY A 281 18.88 16.08 -18.00
CA GLY A 281 19.92 15.76 -17.00
C GLY A 281 19.37 15.53 -15.59
N LYS A 282 18.04 15.44 -15.44
CA LYS A 282 17.37 15.06 -14.21
C LYS A 282 16.96 13.59 -14.28
N ILE A 283 16.40 13.08 -13.19
CA ILE A 283 15.91 11.72 -13.11
C ILE A 283 14.57 11.62 -13.84
N ASP A 284 14.41 10.61 -14.71
CA ASP A 284 13.12 10.26 -15.30
C ASP A 284 12.18 9.68 -14.23
N LEU A 285 11.22 10.51 -13.78
CA LEU A 285 10.25 10.13 -12.74
C LEU A 285 9.28 9.04 -13.22
N GLN A 286 8.95 8.99 -14.50
CA GLN A 286 8.07 7.94 -15.04
C GLN A 286 8.80 6.59 -15.09
N ALA A 287 10.06 6.59 -15.50
CA ALA A 287 10.91 5.39 -15.46
C ALA A 287 11.10 4.91 -14.02
N LEU A 288 11.28 5.83 -13.06
CA LEU A 288 11.33 5.50 -11.63
C LEU A 288 10.06 4.77 -11.18
N LEU A 289 8.89 5.31 -11.47
CA LEU A 289 7.61 4.69 -11.07
C LEU A 289 7.43 3.31 -11.72
N LYS A 290 7.80 3.16 -12.99
CA LYS A 290 7.80 1.85 -13.67
C LYS A 290 8.75 0.85 -13.00
N MET A 291 9.93 1.31 -12.57
CA MET A 291 10.90 0.47 -11.85
C MET A 291 10.35 0.06 -10.47
N LEU A 292 9.73 0.97 -9.75
CA LEU A 292 9.08 0.68 -8.46
C LEU A 292 7.90 -0.30 -8.63
N ALA A 293 7.09 -0.15 -9.69
CA ALA A 293 6.00 -1.10 -9.98
C ALA A 293 6.53 -2.51 -10.28
N LYS A 294 7.65 -2.64 -11.00
CA LYS A 294 8.34 -3.92 -11.25
C LYS A 294 8.90 -4.53 -9.96
N ALA A 295 9.27 -3.71 -8.98
CA ALA A 295 9.65 -4.14 -7.63
C ALA A 295 8.44 -4.36 -6.71
N GLU A 296 7.25 -4.54 -7.29
CA GLU A 296 5.98 -4.81 -6.62
C GLU A 296 5.50 -3.71 -5.67
N CYS A 297 6.01 -2.48 -5.80
CA CYS A 297 5.51 -1.34 -5.03
C CYS A 297 4.12 -0.93 -5.50
N ASN A 298 3.12 -1.02 -4.62
CA ASN A 298 1.76 -0.60 -4.89
C ASN A 298 1.53 0.89 -4.58
N GLU A 299 1.96 1.34 -3.41
CA GLU A 299 1.79 2.72 -2.94
C GLU A 299 3.15 3.37 -2.67
N VAL A 300 3.36 4.55 -3.23
CA VAL A 300 4.57 5.36 -3.08
C VAL A 300 4.23 6.64 -2.34
N LEU A 301 4.91 6.89 -1.22
CA LEU A 301 4.82 8.12 -0.46
C LEU A 301 6.00 9.04 -0.81
N VAL A 302 5.73 10.21 -1.34
CA VAL A 302 6.74 11.24 -1.58
C VAL A 302 6.76 12.18 -0.36
N GLU A 303 7.87 12.16 0.38
CA GLU A 303 8.16 13.07 1.49
C GLU A 303 9.36 13.94 1.12
N ALA A 304 9.11 15.08 0.50
CA ALA A 304 10.16 15.95 -0.04
C ALA A 304 9.75 17.42 0.01
N GLY A 305 10.74 18.29 -0.22
CA GLY A 305 10.50 19.72 -0.36
C GLY A 305 9.78 20.09 -1.67
N ALA A 306 9.51 21.38 -1.85
CA ALA A 306 8.71 21.93 -2.94
C ALA A 306 9.24 21.55 -4.35
N VAL A 307 10.55 21.48 -4.54
CA VAL A 307 11.15 21.19 -5.86
C VAL A 307 10.74 19.82 -6.38
N LEU A 308 10.97 18.77 -5.57
CA LEU A 308 10.65 17.40 -6.01
C LEU A 308 9.14 17.16 -6.04
N SER A 309 8.40 17.66 -5.05
CA SER A 309 6.94 17.58 -5.05
C SER A 309 6.33 18.29 -6.27
N GLY A 310 6.86 19.46 -6.62
CA GLY A 310 6.48 20.20 -7.81
C GLY A 310 6.79 19.45 -9.11
N ALA A 311 7.93 18.77 -9.20
CA ALA A 311 8.28 17.96 -10.37
C ALA A 311 7.28 16.80 -10.58
N PHE A 312 6.88 16.08 -9.53
CA PHE A 312 5.84 15.05 -9.63
C PHE A 312 4.48 15.61 -10.06
N LEU A 313 4.09 16.78 -9.53
CA LEU A 313 2.84 17.45 -9.90
C LEU A 313 2.85 17.91 -11.37
N GLN A 314 3.94 18.55 -11.80
CA GLN A 314 4.10 19.01 -13.18
C GLN A 314 4.10 17.86 -14.20
N ALA A 315 4.66 16.72 -13.81
CA ALA A 315 4.67 15.51 -14.63
C ALA A 315 3.31 14.77 -14.67
N GLY A 316 2.29 15.22 -13.89
CA GLY A 316 0.99 14.55 -13.81
C GLY A 316 1.04 13.16 -13.18
N LEU A 317 2.00 12.91 -12.29
CA LEU A 317 2.27 11.58 -11.72
C LEU A 317 1.69 11.39 -10.31
N VAL A 318 0.86 12.31 -9.84
CA VAL A 318 0.32 12.35 -8.47
C VAL A 318 -1.13 11.93 -8.44
N ASP A 319 -1.48 11.02 -7.54
CA ASP A 319 -2.85 10.55 -7.32
C ASP A 319 -3.50 11.21 -6.11
N GLU A 320 -2.71 11.49 -5.07
CA GLU A 320 -3.22 12.04 -3.81
C GLU A 320 -2.22 13.03 -3.21
N LEU A 321 -2.77 14.14 -2.71
CA LEU A 321 -2.02 15.16 -1.99
C LEU A 321 -2.51 15.25 -0.55
N VAL A 322 -1.63 14.94 0.41
CA VAL A 322 -1.89 15.01 1.85
C VAL A 322 -1.18 16.22 2.42
N ILE A 323 -1.94 17.20 2.88
CA ILE A 323 -1.42 18.45 3.40
C ILE A 323 -1.66 18.53 4.91
N TYR A 324 -0.57 18.66 5.68
CA TYR A 324 -0.63 18.95 7.11
C TYR A 324 -0.45 20.44 7.34
N MET A 325 -1.47 21.09 7.87
CA MET A 325 -1.44 22.51 8.19
C MET A 325 -1.48 22.72 9.72
N PRO A 326 -0.55 23.48 10.31
CA PRO A 326 -0.65 23.92 11.69
C PRO A 326 -1.77 24.95 11.82
N ARG A 327 -2.24 25.15 13.04
CA ARG A 327 -3.25 26.21 13.32
C ARG A 327 -2.66 27.62 13.28
N ASN A 328 -1.33 27.76 13.27
CA ASN A 328 -0.62 29.04 13.32
C ASN A 328 0.02 29.34 11.96
N CYS A 329 0.06 30.64 11.61
CA CYS A 329 0.87 31.11 10.48
C CYS A 329 2.34 31.04 10.85
N LEU A 330 3.21 30.72 9.89
CA LEU A 330 4.64 31.01 10.01
C LEU A 330 4.78 32.52 9.77
N VAL A 331 4.96 33.27 10.85
CA VAL A 331 5.26 34.71 10.75
C VAL A 331 6.71 34.84 10.27
N ALA A 332 6.91 35.70 9.27
CA ALA A 332 8.21 36.04 8.73
C ALA A 332 9.07 36.74 9.78
#